data_54b05df2386b92c0203605feae80d7be
#
_entry.id   54b05df2386b92c0203605feae80d7be
#
_cell.length_a   1.000
_cell.length_b   1.000
_cell.length_c   1.000
_cell.angle_alpha   90.00
_cell.angle_beta   90.00
_cell.angle_gamma   90.00
#
_symmetry.space_group_name_H-M   'P 1'
#
loop_
_entity.id
_entity.type
_entity.pdbx_description
1 polymer ?
#
loop_
_entity_poly.entity_id
_entity_poly.type
_entity_poly.pdbx_seq_one_letter_code
_entity_poly.pdbx_strand_id
1 'polypeptide(L)'
;MNVARCRDLFSLNSGEVSFVFTLKSGVSLSDKAQYSIKFAQGNSSCSKDKLEAETGEGCISIANSLDLNAKTSPIEVRRKVADLSSANDANSCEGLSEASYLYLIVKDPTTSDASRIYTVTYTLDFRTKRPDAPQGITATPGGESIKVKWNESKDAKSYKVYYGTEGTLLDKGAKPEEITGASSATATTTSTTLKNKISADMTYMISVTAIDSNGNESLLGDVVTAVTEKTKDFWESYREENADVDGRFCFIATAAYSLTQEPHVSLLRKFRDDILQQSALGRAFVKTYYELSPPLAHFIGQHESARTITRTLLWPLYGFATLCLYAPWALALIFAAIASLVGALIWRRKRAAKINAKAALLVLVPALTAGAFAAPNDAYAESPVNMMVEFKAGPYKPDNLGSAFKTHFGNDSGFIIEGEYDWQFWRGVGSLGLGFHLAYGSISGKGVTESGQKTIDSTALHWLPLRLSLIYRFDYLWTRFNFPFTLYVKAGFDYAFWWIRDGSDAIAKSTDGKDGYGGTFGFHVVAGIAFVLDWLAPDMEKSFDVEWGINNSYIFAEYMYAQIDNFGAKGAFDLTDKATFHIGIGLEF
;
A
#
# COMPACT_ATOMS: atom_id res chain seq x y z
N MET A 1 -24.79 -15.49 -21.85
CA MET A 1 -24.78 -14.16 -22.53
C MET A 1 -25.59 -13.20 -21.69
N ASN A 2 -25.09 -11.99 -21.42
CA ASN A 2 -25.80 -10.94 -20.68
C ASN A 2 -26.47 -9.93 -21.65
N VAL A 3 -27.25 -9.00 -21.10
CA VAL A 3 -28.04 -8.05 -21.89
C VAL A 3 -27.17 -7.12 -22.75
N ALA A 4 -26.06 -6.63 -22.20
CA ALA A 4 -25.15 -5.74 -22.93
C ALA A 4 -24.52 -6.48 -24.12
N ARG A 5 -24.01 -7.69 -23.91
CA ARG A 5 -23.42 -8.51 -24.96
C ARG A 5 -24.41 -8.86 -26.07
N CYS A 6 -25.67 -9.16 -25.69
CA CYS A 6 -26.73 -9.44 -26.67
C CYS A 6 -27.00 -8.20 -27.54
N ARG A 7 -27.13 -7.02 -26.95
CA ARG A 7 -27.37 -5.75 -27.67
C ARG A 7 -26.21 -5.35 -28.57
N ASP A 8 -24.99 -5.52 -28.08
CA ASP A 8 -23.77 -5.23 -28.88
C ASP A 8 -23.71 -6.06 -30.14
N LEU A 9 -24.16 -7.32 -30.09
CA LEU A 9 -24.19 -8.17 -31.26
C LEU A 9 -25.13 -7.64 -32.35
N PHE A 10 -26.29 -7.10 -31.97
CA PHE A 10 -27.21 -6.47 -32.92
C PHE A 10 -26.68 -5.16 -33.49
N SER A 11 -25.95 -4.37 -32.70
CA SER A 11 -25.43 -3.07 -33.11
C SER A 11 -24.14 -3.16 -33.92
N LEU A 12 -23.23 -4.07 -33.58
CA LEU A 12 -21.88 -4.12 -34.12
C LEU A 12 -21.69 -5.19 -35.21
N ASN A 13 -22.39 -6.34 -35.11
CA ASN A 13 -22.17 -7.53 -35.94
C ASN A 13 -23.44 -7.99 -36.69
N SER A 14 -24.37 -7.10 -37.01
CA SER A 14 -25.65 -7.47 -37.65
C SER A 14 -26.41 -8.58 -36.89
N GLY A 15 -26.17 -8.69 -35.60
CA GLY A 15 -26.76 -9.70 -34.73
C GLY A 15 -26.15 -11.09 -34.82
N GLU A 16 -24.95 -11.26 -35.39
CA GLU A 16 -24.34 -12.59 -35.57
C GLU A 16 -23.37 -12.99 -34.44
N VAL A 17 -23.45 -14.27 -34.04
CA VAL A 17 -22.50 -14.94 -33.15
C VAL A 17 -21.69 -15.94 -33.97
N SER A 18 -20.38 -15.93 -33.78
CA SER A 18 -19.46 -16.89 -34.39
C SER A 18 -19.11 -18.01 -33.41
N PHE A 19 -19.24 -19.25 -33.83
CA PHE A 19 -18.82 -20.46 -33.14
C PHE A 19 -17.65 -21.07 -33.91
N VAL A 20 -16.53 -21.28 -33.20
CA VAL A 20 -15.31 -21.85 -33.78
C VAL A 20 -15.05 -23.20 -33.16
N PHE A 21 -15.07 -24.24 -33.98
CA PHE A 21 -14.78 -25.63 -33.59
C PHE A 21 -13.39 -25.99 -34.08
N THR A 22 -12.55 -26.49 -33.19
CA THR A 22 -11.23 -27.00 -33.55
C THR A 22 -11.13 -28.50 -33.28
N LEU A 23 -10.54 -29.23 -34.19
CA LEU A 23 -10.22 -30.63 -33.97
C LEU A 23 -9.12 -30.73 -32.90
N LYS A 24 -9.27 -31.68 -31.99
CA LYS A 24 -8.26 -31.96 -30.98
C LYS A 24 -6.98 -32.44 -31.67
N SER A 25 -5.83 -31.99 -31.21
CA SER A 25 -4.53 -32.43 -31.73
C SER A 25 -4.41 -33.95 -31.74
N GLY A 26 -4.01 -34.52 -32.88
CA GLY A 26 -3.88 -35.97 -33.09
C GLY A 26 -5.15 -36.68 -33.57
N VAL A 27 -6.26 -35.94 -33.78
CA VAL A 27 -7.47 -36.51 -34.41
C VAL A 27 -7.44 -36.17 -35.89
N SER A 28 -7.44 -37.20 -36.76
CA SER A 28 -7.67 -37.06 -38.19
C SER A 28 -9.03 -37.68 -38.54
N LEU A 29 -9.82 -36.92 -39.28
CA LEU A 29 -11.09 -37.44 -39.82
C LEU A 29 -10.85 -38.03 -41.21
N SER A 30 -11.64 -39.05 -41.56
CA SER A 30 -11.53 -39.62 -42.90
C SER A 30 -11.95 -38.58 -43.96
N ASP A 31 -11.40 -38.71 -45.19
CA ASP A 31 -11.73 -37.81 -46.32
C ASP A 31 -13.21 -37.88 -46.73
N LYS A 32 -13.95 -38.87 -46.21
CA LYS A 32 -15.40 -39.11 -46.44
C LYS A 32 -16.28 -38.72 -45.26
N ALA A 33 -15.70 -38.17 -44.15
CA ALA A 33 -16.48 -37.77 -43.00
C ALA A 33 -17.41 -36.61 -43.35
N GLN A 34 -18.69 -36.75 -43.02
CA GLN A 34 -19.68 -35.69 -43.19
C GLN A 34 -19.97 -35.04 -41.84
N TYR A 35 -19.99 -33.71 -41.84
CA TYR A 35 -20.37 -32.94 -40.66
C TYR A 35 -21.79 -32.42 -40.81
N SER A 36 -22.61 -32.57 -39.81
CA SER A 36 -23.86 -31.81 -39.72
C SER A 36 -23.88 -30.99 -38.45
N ILE A 37 -24.24 -29.72 -38.58
CA ILE A 37 -24.43 -28.84 -37.44
C ILE A 37 -25.94 -28.71 -37.25
N LYS A 38 -26.42 -29.15 -36.10
CA LYS A 38 -27.80 -29.01 -35.73
C LYS A 38 -27.95 -28.08 -34.55
N PHE A 39 -29.03 -27.35 -34.54
CA PHE A 39 -29.38 -26.36 -33.53
C PHE A 39 -30.71 -26.69 -32.89
N ALA A 40 -30.79 -26.53 -31.58
CA ALA A 40 -32.04 -26.66 -30.85
C ALA A 40 -32.23 -25.52 -29.89
N GLN A 41 -33.41 -24.94 -29.83
CA GLN A 41 -33.77 -23.82 -28.97
C GLN A 41 -34.62 -24.29 -27.77
N GLY A 42 -34.37 -23.73 -26.58
CA GLY A 42 -35.18 -24.01 -25.39
C GLY A 42 -34.84 -25.32 -24.66
N ASN A 43 -35.76 -25.78 -23.80
CA ASN A 43 -35.66 -27.10 -23.13
C ASN A 43 -35.79 -28.20 -24.17
N SER A 44 -34.67 -28.59 -24.68
CA SER A 44 -34.59 -29.37 -25.87
C SER A 44 -35.10 -30.78 -25.69
N SER A 45 -36.13 -31.11 -26.44
CA SER A 45 -36.45 -32.49 -26.82
C SER A 45 -35.46 -33.05 -27.85
N CYS A 46 -34.43 -32.30 -28.22
CA CYS A 46 -33.41 -32.71 -29.16
C CYS A 46 -32.41 -33.65 -28.49
N SER A 47 -32.67 -34.94 -28.58
CA SER A 47 -31.75 -35.99 -28.14
C SER A 47 -30.84 -36.45 -29.28
N LYS A 48 -29.74 -37.13 -28.96
CA LYS A 48 -28.84 -37.72 -29.95
C LYS A 48 -29.60 -38.54 -31.01
N ASP A 49 -30.50 -39.40 -30.57
CA ASP A 49 -31.28 -40.28 -31.45
C ASP A 49 -32.24 -39.49 -32.36
N LYS A 50 -32.85 -38.44 -31.86
CA LYS A 50 -33.71 -37.54 -32.67
C LYS A 50 -32.93 -36.68 -33.64
N LEU A 51 -31.71 -36.27 -33.28
CA LEU A 51 -30.79 -35.55 -34.16
C LEU A 51 -30.34 -36.44 -35.32
N GLU A 52 -30.09 -37.74 -35.06
CA GLU A 52 -29.72 -38.72 -36.06
C GLU A 52 -30.86 -39.02 -37.02
N ALA A 53 -32.06 -39.14 -36.49
CA ALA A 53 -33.26 -39.50 -37.27
C ALA A 53 -33.86 -38.31 -38.08
N GLU A 54 -33.37 -37.09 -37.89
CA GLU A 54 -33.90 -35.84 -38.50
C GLU A 54 -35.41 -35.58 -38.23
N THR A 55 -35.99 -36.27 -37.22
CA THR A 55 -37.44 -36.33 -36.98
C THR A 55 -37.91 -35.64 -35.71
N GLY A 56 -37.07 -34.81 -35.05
CA GLY A 56 -37.43 -34.22 -33.77
C GLY A 56 -38.08 -32.84 -33.87
N GLU A 57 -39.29 -32.63 -33.33
CA GLU A 57 -39.80 -31.31 -33.00
C GLU A 57 -38.79 -30.58 -32.09
N GLY A 58 -38.35 -29.38 -32.49
CA GLY A 58 -37.38 -28.60 -31.77
C GLY A 58 -35.90 -28.80 -32.18
N CYS A 59 -35.61 -29.68 -33.14
CA CYS A 59 -34.28 -29.85 -33.71
C CYS A 59 -34.21 -29.15 -35.08
N ILE A 60 -33.66 -27.98 -35.14
CA ILE A 60 -33.50 -27.22 -36.39
C ILE A 60 -32.11 -27.50 -36.95
N SER A 61 -32.05 -28.12 -38.14
CA SER A 61 -30.79 -28.32 -38.86
C SER A 61 -30.31 -26.98 -39.45
N ILE A 62 -29.11 -26.59 -39.13
CA ILE A 62 -28.50 -25.35 -39.60
C ILE A 62 -27.88 -25.55 -41.00
N ALA A 63 -27.34 -26.74 -41.24
CA ALA A 63 -26.82 -27.15 -42.54
C ALA A 63 -26.86 -28.67 -42.68
N ASN A 64 -27.35 -29.18 -43.84
CA ASN A 64 -27.51 -30.61 -44.07
C ASN A 64 -26.25 -31.34 -44.50
N SER A 65 -25.22 -30.67 -44.80
CA SER A 65 -23.84 -31.15 -44.96
C SER A 65 -23.00 -29.93 -45.30
N LEU A 66 -22.18 -29.47 -44.37
CA LEU A 66 -21.02 -28.72 -44.74
C LEU A 66 -20.07 -29.77 -45.33
N ASP A 67 -19.84 -29.72 -46.62
CA ASP A 67 -18.75 -30.46 -47.29
C ASP A 67 -17.43 -29.83 -46.85
N LEU A 68 -17.17 -30.00 -45.57
CA LEU A 68 -15.95 -29.55 -44.94
C LEU A 68 -14.93 -30.61 -45.34
N ASN A 69 -14.18 -30.33 -46.40
CA ASN A 69 -12.92 -31.02 -46.61
C ASN A 69 -12.26 -31.17 -45.24
N ALA A 70 -12.19 -32.39 -44.71
CA ALA A 70 -11.82 -32.71 -43.36
C ALA A 70 -10.43 -32.20 -42.90
N LYS A 71 -9.73 -31.54 -43.79
CA LYS A 71 -8.37 -30.94 -43.61
C LYS A 71 -8.36 -29.49 -43.14
N THR A 72 -9.50 -28.80 -43.08
CA THR A 72 -9.53 -27.38 -42.67
C THR A 72 -10.12 -27.25 -41.25
N SER A 73 -9.24 -27.20 -40.29
CA SER A 73 -9.53 -26.75 -38.92
C SER A 73 -8.96 -25.36 -38.74
N PRO A 74 -9.65 -24.38 -38.17
CA PRO A 74 -10.95 -24.45 -37.46
C PRO A 74 -12.17 -24.33 -38.37
N ILE A 75 -13.31 -24.86 -37.89
CA ILE A 75 -14.63 -24.75 -38.51
C ILE A 75 -15.33 -23.55 -37.86
N GLU A 76 -15.64 -22.51 -38.63
CA GLU A 76 -16.39 -21.36 -38.17
C GLU A 76 -17.84 -21.39 -38.65
N VAL A 77 -18.78 -21.28 -37.69
CA VAL A 77 -20.21 -21.22 -37.98
C VAL A 77 -20.77 -19.92 -37.40
N ARG A 78 -21.38 -19.12 -38.23
CA ARG A 78 -22.04 -17.87 -37.81
C ARG A 78 -23.54 -18.03 -37.78
N ARG A 79 -24.18 -17.52 -36.75
CA ARG A 79 -25.62 -17.52 -36.58
C ARG A 79 -26.12 -16.23 -35.96
N LYS A 80 -27.30 -15.80 -36.42
CA LYS A 80 -27.95 -14.62 -35.83
C LYS A 80 -28.43 -14.92 -34.41
N VAL A 81 -28.40 -13.93 -33.56
CA VAL A 81 -28.95 -14.03 -32.18
C VAL A 81 -30.45 -14.39 -32.25
N ALA A 82 -31.18 -13.89 -33.25
CA ALA A 82 -32.58 -14.22 -33.51
C ALA A 82 -32.83 -15.69 -33.82
N ASP A 83 -31.85 -16.44 -34.34
CA ASP A 83 -31.94 -17.87 -34.56
C ASP A 83 -31.62 -18.67 -33.30
N LEU A 84 -31.01 -18.05 -32.29
CA LEU A 84 -30.49 -18.67 -31.07
C LEU A 84 -31.29 -18.30 -29.82
N SER A 85 -32.17 -17.32 -29.91
CA SER A 85 -32.98 -16.82 -28.80
C SER A 85 -34.28 -16.21 -29.31
N SER A 86 -35.18 -15.86 -28.41
CA SER A 86 -36.38 -15.11 -28.74
C SER A 86 -36.12 -13.61 -29.06
N ALA A 87 -34.88 -13.16 -28.97
CA ALA A 87 -34.52 -11.78 -29.31
C ALA A 87 -34.43 -11.53 -30.82
N ASN A 88 -35.23 -10.60 -31.34
CA ASN A 88 -35.25 -10.20 -32.74
C ASN A 88 -34.53 -8.90 -33.05
N ASP A 89 -34.30 -8.10 -32.03
CA ASP A 89 -33.59 -6.82 -32.08
C ASP A 89 -32.87 -6.51 -30.75
N ALA A 90 -32.18 -5.40 -30.67
CA ALA A 90 -31.44 -4.99 -29.46
C ALA A 90 -32.37 -4.75 -28.26
N ASN A 91 -33.64 -4.36 -28.48
CA ASN A 91 -34.58 -4.10 -27.37
C ASN A 91 -35.13 -5.39 -26.78
N SER A 92 -35.37 -6.39 -27.60
CA SER A 92 -35.84 -7.71 -27.19
C SER A 92 -34.76 -8.58 -26.53
N CYS A 93 -33.54 -8.09 -26.43
CA CYS A 93 -32.49 -8.73 -25.64
C CYS A 93 -32.76 -8.72 -24.13
N GLU A 94 -33.72 -7.94 -23.65
CA GLU A 94 -33.95 -7.77 -22.21
C GLU A 94 -34.89 -8.84 -21.66
N GLY A 95 -34.58 -9.40 -20.47
CA GLY A 95 -35.44 -10.33 -19.77
C GLY A 95 -35.36 -11.79 -20.20
N LEU A 96 -34.44 -12.15 -21.10
CA LEU A 96 -34.28 -13.52 -21.54
C LEU A 96 -33.74 -14.42 -20.42
N SER A 97 -34.33 -15.62 -20.31
CA SER A 97 -33.88 -16.70 -19.44
C SER A 97 -34.02 -18.01 -20.16
N GLU A 98 -33.28 -18.22 -21.22
CA GLU A 98 -33.35 -19.34 -22.10
C GLU A 98 -31.97 -19.89 -22.45
N ALA A 99 -31.90 -21.14 -22.86
CA ALA A 99 -30.67 -21.76 -23.31
C ALA A 99 -30.84 -22.27 -24.73
N SER A 100 -29.82 -22.06 -25.54
CA SER A 100 -29.72 -22.63 -26.88
C SER A 100 -28.57 -23.62 -26.92
N TYR A 101 -28.81 -24.70 -27.65
CA TYR A 101 -27.86 -25.79 -27.76
C TYR A 101 -27.40 -25.87 -29.23
N LEU A 102 -26.10 -25.85 -29.43
CA LEU A 102 -25.47 -26.07 -30.72
C LEU A 102 -24.83 -27.46 -30.70
N TYR A 103 -25.25 -28.32 -31.61
CA TYR A 103 -24.72 -29.64 -31.74
C TYR A 103 -23.88 -29.74 -33.02
N LEU A 104 -22.62 -30.14 -32.87
CA LEU A 104 -21.77 -30.57 -33.98
C LEU A 104 -21.80 -32.07 -34.03
N ILE A 105 -22.38 -32.63 -35.09
CA ILE A 105 -22.46 -34.06 -35.32
C ILE A 105 -21.50 -34.43 -36.43
N VAL A 106 -20.65 -35.41 -36.17
CA VAL A 106 -19.69 -35.92 -37.13
C VAL A 106 -20.10 -37.37 -37.45
N LYS A 107 -20.48 -37.64 -38.69
CA LYS A 107 -20.75 -39.01 -39.21
C LYS A 107 -19.59 -39.44 -40.09
N ASP A 108 -19.03 -40.62 -39.82
CA ASP A 108 -18.06 -41.28 -40.68
C ASP A 108 -18.75 -42.33 -41.56
N PRO A 109 -18.96 -42.05 -42.85
CA PRO A 109 -19.70 -42.96 -43.75
C PRO A 109 -18.88 -44.19 -44.16
N THR A 110 -17.62 -44.29 -43.75
CA THR A 110 -16.77 -45.44 -44.11
C THR A 110 -17.00 -46.66 -43.23
N THR A 111 -17.80 -46.53 -42.21
CA THR A 111 -18.13 -47.64 -41.28
C THR A 111 -19.61 -47.91 -41.26
N SER A 112 -19.97 -49.18 -41.39
CA SER A 112 -21.36 -49.67 -41.30
C SER A 112 -21.90 -49.65 -39.85
N ASP A 113 -21.11 -49.18 -38.92
CA ASP A 113 -21.46 -49.19 -37.51
C ASP A 113 -22.02 -47.80 -37.13
N ALA A 114 -23.35 -47.77 -36.86
CA ALA A 114 -24.06 -46.58 -36.38
C ALA A 114 -23.49 -46.01 -35.05
N SER A 115 -22.59 -46.74 -34.41
CA SER A 115 -21.94 -46.34 -33.16
C SER A 115 -20.83 -45.28 -33.32
N ARG A 116 -20.40 -44.97 -34.54
CA ARG A 116 -19.33 -44.00 -34.81
C ARG A 116 -19.81 -42.59 -35.16
N ILE A 117 -20.85 -42.15 -34.45
CA ILE A 117 -21.29 -40.75 -34.51
C ILE A 117 -20.75 -40.02 -33.29
N TYR A 118 -19.97 -39.02 -33.55
CA TYR A 118 -19.43 -38.14 -32.51
C TYR A 118 -20.29 -36.88 -32.42
N THR A 119 -20.74 -36.53 -31.20
CA THR A 119 -21.52 -35.31 -30.96
C THR A 119 -20.81 -34.44 -29.95
N VAL A 120 -20.58 -33.17 -30.31
CA VAL A 120 -20.11 -32.12 -29.40
C VAL A 120 -21.27 -31.16 -29.20
N THR A 121 -21.61 -30.90 -27.93
CA THR A 121 -22.67 -29.96 -27.56
C THR A 121 -22.05 -28.69 -26.99
N TYR A 122 -22.47 -27.56 -27.51
CA TYR A 122 -22.16 -26.27 -26.94
C TYR A 122 -23.46 -25.59 -26.47
N THR A 123 -23.50 -25.17 -25.21
CA THR A 123 -24.67 -24.52 -24.62
C THR A 123 -24.41 -23.00 -24.54
N LEU A 124 -25.34 -22.24 -25.08
CA LEU A 124 -25.36 -20.80 -25.00
C LEU A 124 -26.53 -20.36 -24.13
N ASP A 125 -26.22 -19.98 -22.90
CA ASP A 125 -27.20 -19.48 -21.94
C ASP A 125 -27.44 -18.00 -22.11
N PHE A 126 -28.68 -17.61 -22.34
CA PHE A 126 -29.15 -16.23 -22.31
C PHE A 126 -29.68 -15.94 -20.90
N ARG A 127 -28.91 -15.16 -20.16
CA ARG A 127 -29.24 -14.69 -18.80
C ARG A 127 -29.21 -13.18 -18.81
N THR A 128 -30.25 -12.58 -19.38
CA THR A 128 -30.28 -11.12 -19.65
C THR A 128 -31.27 -10.38 -18.78
N LYS A 129 -31.87 -11.07 -17.79
CA LYS A 129 -32.71 -10.42 -16.79
C LYS A 129 -31.81 -9.55 -15.89
N ARG A 130 -32.14 -8.27 -15.83
CA ARG A 130 -31.43 -7.32 -14.96
C ARG A 130 -31.76 -7.60 -13.50
N PRO A 131 -30.82 -7.42 -12.56
CA PRO A 131 -31.14 -7.39 -11.13
C PRO A 131 -32.01 -6.17 -10.80
N ASP A 132 -32.61 -6.19 -9.62
CA ASP A 132 -33.38 -5.05 -9.12
C ASP A 132 -32.46 -3.86 -8.82
N ALA A 133 -32.92 -2.66 -9.11
CA ALA A 133 -32.17 -1.44 -8.83
C ALA A 133 -32.02 -1.23 -7.30
N PRO A 134 -30.84 -0.80 -6.82
CA PRO A 134 -30.63 -0.51 -5.41
C PRO A 134 -31.59 0.57 -4.92
N GLN A 135 -32.08 0.41 -3.69
CA GLN A 135 -33.00 1.34 -3.02
C GLN A 135 -32.33 1.96 -1.80
N GLY A 136 -32.97 3.01 -1.24
CA GLY A 136 -32.48 3.66 -0.02
C GLY A 136 -31.13 4.34 -0.21
N ILE A 137 -30.88 4.89 -1.39
CA ILE A 137 -29.65 5.58 -1.71
C ILE A 137 -29.58 6.85 -0.86
N THR A 138 -28.48 7.03 -0.15
CA THR A 138 -28.17 8.22 0.64
C THR A 138 -26.78 8.71 0.30
N ALA A 139 -26.63 10.02 0.15
CA ALA A 139 -25.36 10.67 -0.12
C ALA A 139 -25.06 11.66 1.00
N THR A 140 -23.88 11.52 1.63
CA THR A 140 -23.40 12.46 2.65
C THR A 140 -22.21 13.20 2.06
N PRO A 141 -22.33 14.51 1.83
CA PRO A 141 -21.28 15.31 1.24
C PRO A 141 -20.14 15.61 2.23
N GLY A 142 -18.94 15.83 1.71
CA GLY A 142 -17.80 16.50 2.31
C GLY A 142 -17.38 17.67 1.42
N GLY A 143 -16.13 18.14 1.54
CA GLY A 143 -15.59 19.19 0.66
C GLY A 143 -15.16 18.65 -0.70
N GLU A 144 -14.38 17.58 -0.68
CA GLU A 144 -13.81 16.94 -1.88
C GLU A 144 -14.16 15.46 -1.96
N SER A 145 -15.16 15.03 -1.23
CA SER A 145 -15.64 13.66 -1.22
C SER A 145 -17.14 13.56 -0.95
N ILE A 146 -17.77 12.47 -1.43
CA ILE A 146 -19.16 12.16 -1.13
C ILE A 146 -19.26 10.70 -0.74
N LYS A 147 -19.78 10.40 0.44
CA LYS A 147 -20.05 9.04 0.89
C LYS A 147 -21.45 8.63 0.49
N VAL A 148 -21.53 7.59 -0.31
CA VAL A 148 -22.79 7.02 -0.80
C VAL A 148 -23.04 5.69 -0.11
N LYS A 149 -24.29 5.48 0.34
CA LYS A 149 -24.78 4.21 0.91
C LYS A 149 -26.11 3.85 0.26
N TRP A 150 -26.39 2.57 0.19
CA TRP A 150 -27.65 2.02 -0.35
C TRP A 150 -28.00 0.68 0.30
N ASN A 151 -29.20 0.23 0.09
CA ASN A 151 -29.64 -1.09 0.54
C ASN A 151 -29.14 -2.18 -0.41
N GLU A 152 -28.86 -3.35 0.12
CA GLU A 152 -28.46 -4.50 -0.68
C GLU A 152 -29.56 -4.87 -1.69
N SER A 153 -29.14 -5.13 -2.93
CA SER A 153 -30.02 -5.60 -4.01
C SER A 153 -29.91 -7.10 -4.14
N LYS A 154 -31.06 -7.75 -4.29
CA LYS A 154 -31.11 -9.21 -4.47
C LYS A 154 -30.31 -9.61 -5.71
N ASP A 155 -29.53 -10.69 -5.59
CA ASP A 155 -28.69 -11.25 -6.65
C ASP A 155 -27.55 -10.34 -7.15
N ALA A 156 -27.30 -9.21 -6.48
CA ALA A 156 -26.19 -8.35 -6.81
C ALA A 156 -24.84 -8.96 -6.35
N LYS A 157 -23.86 -8.96 -7.25
CA LYS A 157 -22.47 -9.32 -6.97
C LYS A 157 -21.61 -8.08 -6.69
N SER A 158 -21.93 -6.98 -7.36
CA SER A 158 -21.25 -5.70 -7.24
C SER A 158 -22.19 -4.57 -7.61
N TYR A 159 -21.73 -3.35 -7.39
CA TYR A 159 -22.49 -2.13 -7.65
C TYR A 159 -21.64 -1.15 -8.45
N LYS A 160 -22.31 -0.26 -9.17
CA LYS A 160 -21.68 0.85 -9.86
C LYS A 160 -22.42 2.13 -9.51
N VAL A 161 -21.67 3.10 -9.00
CA VAL A 161 -22.20 4.41 -8.60
C VAL A 161 -21.90 5.39 -9.71
N TYR A 162 -22.94 6.00 -10.25
CA TYR A 162 -22.84 7.07 -11.23
C TYR A 162 -23.00 8.42 -10.54
N TYR A 163 -22.20 9.38 -10.94
CA TYR A 163 -22.25 10.73 -10.38
C TYR A 163 -21.77 11.78 -11.37
N GLY A 164 -22.32 12.98 -11.25
CA GLY A 164 -21.97 14.13 -12.08
C GLY A 164 -22.64 15.39 -11.56
N THR A 165 -22.25 16.53 -12.11
CA THR A 165 -22.83 17.84 -11.77
C THR A 165 -24.20 18.02 -12.38
N GLU A 166 -24.89 19.11 -12.04
CA GLU A 166 -26.19 19.48 -12.60
C GLU A 166 -26.15 19.50 -14.14
N GLY A 167 -27.16 18.90 -14.76
CA GLY A 167 -27.22 18.67 -16.21
C GLY A 167 -26.71 17.30 -16.67
N THR A 168 -26.18 16.48 -15.80
CA THR A 168 -25.86 15.08 -16.08
C THR A 168 -27.16 14.27 -16.08
N LEU A 169 -27.44 13.52 -17.16
CA LEU A 169 -28.64 12.69 -17.28
C LEU A 169 -28.57 11.50 -16.31
N LEU A 170 -29.09 11.69 -15.11
CA LEU A 170 -29.23 10.66 -14.08
C LEU A 170 -30.71 10.56 -13.68
N ASP A 171 -31.55 10.06 -14.57
CA ASP A 171 -32.96 9.82 -14.25
C ASP A 171 -33.17 8.44 -13.64
N LYS A 172 -34.06 8.34 -12.64
CA LYS A 172 -34.49 7.07 -12.09
C LYS A 172 -35.04 6.18 -13.19
N GLY A 173 -34.57 4.93 -13.24
CA GLY A 173 -34.98 3.97 -14.24
C GLY A 173 -34.30 4.11 -15.60
N ALA A 174 -33.39 5.06 -15.76
CA ALA A 174 -32.56 5.15 -16.97
C ALA A 174 -31.70 3.89 -17.14
N LYS A 175 -31.42 3.54 -18.37
CA LYS A 175 -30.53 2.43 -18.67
C LYS A 175 -29.08 2.88 -18.56
N PRO A 176 -28.19 2.08 -17.96
CA PRO A 176 -26.78 2.44 -17.78
C PRO A 176 -26.06 2.82 -19.08
N GLU A 177 -26.42 2.17 -20.16
CA GLU A 177 -25.87 2.42 -21.50
C GLU A 177 -26.29 3.76 -22.13
N GLU A 178 -27.31 4.41 -21.60
CA GLU A 178 -27.81 5.70 -22.07
C GLU A 178 -27.19 6.88 -21.29
N ILE A 179 -26.42 6.59 -20.23
CA ILE A 179 -25.82 7.61 -19.38
C ILE A 179 -24.59 8.20 -20.09
N THR A 180 -24.65 9.48 -20.37
CA THR A 180 -23.55 10.23 -20.98
C THR A 180 -23.06 11.33 -20.05
N GLY A 181 -21.74 11.54 -19.97
CA GLY A 181 -21.13 12.61 -19.19
C GLY A 181 -20.97 12.35 -17.71
N ALA A 182 -21.59 11.33 -17.11
CA ALA A 182 -21.41 10.96 -15.72
C ALA A 182 -20.07 10.23 -15.48
N SER A 183 -19.46 10.49 -14.35
CA SER A 183 -18.38 9.67 -13.81
C SER A 183 -18.94 8.43 -13.11
N SER A 184 -18.13 7.38 -12.97
CA SER A 184 -18.58 6.19 -12.25
C SER A 184 -17.49 5.59 -11.36
N ALA A 185 -17.93 4.92 -10.27
CA ALA A 185 -17.10 4.15 -9.37
C ALA A 185 -17.74 2.79 -9.10
N THR A 186 -16.93 1.73 -8.98
CA THR A 186 -17.39 0.37 -8.67
C THR A 186 -17.23 0.08 -7.18
N ALA A 187 -18.16 -0.71 -6.62
CA ALA A 187 -18.12 -1.15 -5.23
C ALA A 187 -18.59 -2.61 -5.11
N THR A 188 -18.02 -3.35 -4.17
CA THR A 188 -18.44 -4.73 -3.82
C THR A 188 -19.24 -4.77 -2.52
N THR A 189 -19.39 -3.63 -1.85
CA THR A 189 -20.17 -3.43 -0.62
C THR A 189 -21.27 -2.43 -0.89
N THR A 190 -22.20 -2.28 0.04
CA THR A 190 -23.34 -1.34 -0.04
C THR A 190 -22.98 0.10 0.32
N SER A 191 -21.71 0.45 0.27
CA SER A 191 -21.26 1.84 0.45
C SER A 191 -19.92 2.08 -0.26
N THR A 192 -19.72 3.32 -0.71
CA THR A 192 -18.43 3.78 -1.25
C THR A 192 -18.22 5.26 -0.96
N THR A 193 -16.99 5.73 -1.05
CA THR A 193 -16.67 7.16 -0.99
C THR A 193 -16.12 7.62 -2.34
N LEU A 194 -16.82 8.55 -2.95
CA LEU A 194 -16.42 9.18 -4.20
C LEU A 194 -15.40 10.28 -3.90
N LYS A 195 -14.24 10.25 -4.55
CA LYS A 195 -13.19 11.26 -4.41
C LYS A 195 -12.72 11.81 -5.76
N ASN A 196 -12.90 11.03 -6.82
CA ASN A 196 -12.44 11.42 -8.14
C ASN A 196 -13.42 12.42 -8.77
N LYS A 197 -12.93 13.55 -9.27
CA LYS A 197 -13.72 14.62 -9.89
C LYS A 197 -14.83 15.19 -8.96
N ILE A 198 -14.61 15.18 -7.67
CA ILE A 198 -15.43 15.88 -6.69
C ILE A 198 -14.70 17.17 -6.31
N SER A 199 -15.39 18.28 -6.37
CA SER A 199 -14.90 19.61 -5.97
C SER A 199 -15.84 20.20 -4.94
N ALA A 200 -15.33 21.09 -4.10
CA ALA A 200 -16.14 21.81 -3.13
C ALA A 200 -17.14 22.78 -3.81
N ASP A 201 -18.17 23.16 -3.10
CA ASP A 201 -19.19 24.14 -3.50
C ASP A 201 -19.92 23.77 -4.80
N MET A 202 -20.11 22.47 -5.04
CA MET A 202 -20.79 21.95 -6.22
C MET A 202 -21.94 21.03 -5.84
N THR A 203 -23.01 21.06 -6.66
CA THR A 203 -24.13 20.12 -6.54
C THR A 203 -23.87 18.91 -7.42
N TYR A 204 -23.95 17.73 -6.85
CA TYR A 204 -23.79 16.44 -7.55
C TYR A 204 -25.10 15.67 -7.53
N MET A 205 -25.43 15.06 -8.66
CA MET A 205 -26.49 14.06 -8.80
C MET A 205 -25.83 12.69 -8.76
N ILE A 206 -26.42 11.76 -7.99
CA ILE A 206 -25.83 10.45 -7.71
C ILE A 206 -26.91 9.37 -7.80
N SER A 207 -26.61 8.29 -8.48
CA SER A 207 -27.45 7.10 -8.51
C SER A 207 -26.58 5.82 -8.48
N VAL A 208 -27.20 4.69 -8.20
CA VAL A 208 -26.51 3.41 -8.06
C VAL A 208 -27.22 2.33 -8.87
N THR A 209 -26.44 1.47 -9.52
CA THR A 209 -26.88 0.25 -10.19
C THR A 209 -26.31 -0.98 -9.50
N ALA A 210 -27.01 -2.10 -9.59
CA ALA A 210 -26.55 -3.41 -9.15
C ALA A 210 -26.08 -4.22 -10.36
N ILE A 211 -25.04 -5.03 -10.19
CA ILE A 211 -24.48 -5.91 -11.23
C ILE A 211 -24.53 -7.34 -10.71
N ASP A 212 -25.20 -8.24 -11.45
CA ASP A 212 -25.31 -9.64 -11.11
C ASP A 212 -24.05 -10.47 -11.47
N SER A 213 -24.09 -11.76 -11.18
CA SER A 213 -23.00 -12.69 -11.52
C SER A 213 -22.79 -12.91 -13.02
N ASN A 214 -23.79 -12.58 -13.84
CA ASN A 214 -23.73 -12.69 -15.30
C ASN A 214 -23.23 -11.40 -15.96
N GLY A 215 -23.06 -10.32 -15.16
CA GLY A 215 -22.66 -9.00 -15.63
C GLY A 215 -23.83 -8.19 -16.18
N ASN A 216 -25.08 -8.52 -15.84
CA ASN A 216 -26.21 -7.63 -16.13
C ASN A 216 -26.24 -6.52 -15.11
N GLU A 217 -26.35 -5.30 -15.59
CA GLU A 217 -26.46 -4.10 -14.79
C GLU A 217 -27.94 -3.70 -14.68
N SER A 218 -28.41 -3.37 -13.46
CA SER A 218 -29.78 -2.92 -13.23
C SER A 218 -30.06 -1.58 -13.90
N LEU A 219 -31.30 -1.17 -13.92
CA LEU A 219 -31.66 0.23 -14.17
C LEU A 219 -31.15 1.09 -13.01
N LEU A 220 -31.05 2.41 -13.22
CA LEU A 220 -30.68 3.34 -12.16
C LEU A 220 -31.68 3.33 -11.03
N GLY A 221 -31.19 3.31 -9.80
CA GLY A 221 -31.97 3.51 -8.59
C GLY A 221 -32.47 4.96 -8.44
N ASP A 222 -32.89 5.30 -7.23
CA ASP A 222 -33.26 6.68 -6.92
C ASP A 222 -32.07 7.61 -7.16
N VAL A 223 -32.35 8.79 -7.72
CA VAL A 223 -31.35 9.83 -7.89
C VAL A 223 -31.38 10.73 -6.66
N VAL A 224 -30.25 10.85 -5.99
CA VAL A 224 -30.11 11.75 -4.84
C VAL A 224 -29.13 12.88 -5.18
N THR A 225 -29.34 14.03 -4.56
CA THR A 225 -28.46 15.17 -4.70
C THR A 225 -27.59 15.32 -3.45
N ALA A 226 -26.35 15.75 -3.65
CA ALA A 226 -25.43 16.12 -2.58
C ALA A 226 -24.75 17.44 -2.95
N VAL A 227 -24.81 18.39 -2.04
CA VAL A 227 -24.10 19.67 -2.18
C VAL A 227 -22.83 19.56 -1.35
N THR A 228 -21.69 19.65 -2.01
CA THR A 228 -20.38 19.68 -1.33
C THR A 228 -20.16 21.08 -0.78
N GLU A 229 -19.58 21.15 0.42
CA GLU A 229 -19.22 22.42 1.06
C GLU A 229 -17.72 22.46 1.25
N LYS A 230 -17.13 23.66 1.20
CA LYS A 230 -15.72 23.82 1.51
C LYS A 230 -15.46 23.38 2.95
N THR A 231 -14.52 22.46 3.10
CA THR A 231 -14.13 21.92 4.40
C THR A 231 -12.69 22.30 4.70
N LYS A 232 -12.42 22.57 5.97
CA LYS A 232 -11.07 22.78 6.48
C LYS A 232 -10.54 21.47 7.03
N ASP A 233 -9.33 21.13 6.65
CA ASP A 233 -8.58 20.06 7.28
C ASP A 233 -7.87 20.54 8.56
N PHE A 234 -7.15 19.64 9.22
CA PHE A 234 -6.43 20.00 10.44
C PHE A 234 -5.34 21.04 10.17
N TRP A 235 -4.62 20.95 9.05
CA TRP A 235 -3.54 21.88 8.74
C TRP A 235 -4.05 23.31 8.52
N GLU A 236 -5.14 23.45 7.76
CA GLU A 236 -5.76 24.74 7.52
C GLU A 236 -6.23 25.39 8.83
N SER A 237 -6.93 24.63 9.69
CA SER A 237 -7.40 25.11 11.00
C SER A 237 -6.23 25.45 11.94
N TYR A 238 -5.18 24.62 11.95
CA TYR A 238 -4.00 24.84 12.77
C TYR A 238 -3.23 26.11 12.34
N ARG A 239 -3.14 26.34 11.03
CA ARG A 239 -2.52 27.55 10.47
C ARG A 239 -3.29 28.84 10.81
N GLU A 240 -4.61 28.78 10.86
CA GLU A 240 -5.42 29.92 11.29
C GLU A 240 -5.13 30.34 12.75
N GLU A 241 -4.88 29.37 13.62
CA GLU A 241 -4.50 29.63 15.02
C GLU A 241 -3.00 30.00 15.17
N ASN A 242 -2.14 29.50 14.29
CA ASN A 242 -0.68 29.57 14.39
C ASN A 242 -0.07 30.05 13.07
N ALA A 243 -0.32 31.29 12.69
CA ALA A 243 0.12 31.87 11.41
C ALA A 243 1.64 31.83 11.17
N ASP A 244 2.44 31.81 12.22
CA ASP A 244 3.91 31.81 12.16
C ASP A 244 4.51 30.43 11.81
N VAL A 245 3.73 29.35 11.89
CA VAL A 245 4.21 28.00 11.54
C VAL A 245 4.34 27.87 10.03
N ASP A 246 5.57 27.72 9.55
CA ASP A 246 5.87 27.55 8.11
C ASP A 246 6.39 26.14 7.84
N GLY A 247 5.63 25.36 7.08
CA GLY A 247 6.02 24.01 6.62
C GLY A 247 7.06 24.01 5.48
N ARG A 248 7.82 25.07 5.26
CA ARG A 248 8.79 25.15 4.18
C ARG A 248 10.20 24.79 4.58
N PHE A 249 10.87 24.19 3.63
CA PHE A 249 12.20 23.64 3.74
C PHE A 249 13.31 24.54 3.18
N CYS A 250 14.31 24.82 3.98
CA CYS A 250 15.59 25.36 3.55
C CYS A 250 16.67 24.28 3.62
N PHE A 251 17.60 24.24 2.68
CA PHE A 251 18.66 23.22 2.62
C PHE A 251 19.66 23.37 3.76
N ILE A 252 20.05 22.26 4.39
CA ILE A 252 21.07 22.23 5.44
C ILE A 252 22.36 22.93 5.00
N ALA A 253 22.82 22.65 3.79
CA ALA A 253 24.03 23.27 3.26
C ALA A 253 23.84 24.79 3.03
N THR A 254 22.70 25.23 2.48
CA THR A 254 22.38 26.65 2.31
C THR A 254 22.25 27.35 3.65
N ALA A 255 21.66 26.71 4.64
CA ALA A 255 21.55 27.25 6.00
C ALA A 255 22.92 27.38 6.69
N ALA A 256 23.79 26.39 6.51
CA ALA A 256 25.14 26.41 7.08
C ALA A 256 26.02 27.50 6.47
N TYR A 257 25.94 27.72 5.17
CA TYR A 257 26.80 28.68 4.46
C TYR A 257 26.15 30.03 4.16
N SER A 258 24.86 30.20 4.46
CA SER A 258 24.10 31.47 4.34
C SER A 258 23.97 32.05 2.92
N LEU A 259 24.56 31.42 1.89
CA LEU A 259 24.56 31.87 0.51
C LEU A 259 24.32 30.70 -0.46
N THR A 260 23.42 30.88 -1.40
CA THR A 260 23.08 29.85 -2.43
C THR A 260 24.17 29.69 -3.50
N GLN A 261 25.09 30.63 -3.61
CA GLN A 261 26.18 30.63 -4.61
C GLN A 261 27.55 30.21 -4.04
N GLU A 262 27.61 29.80 -2.79
CA GLU A 262 28.82 29.25 -2.20
C GLU A 262 29.34 28.04 -2.96
N PRO A 263 30.66 27.92 -3.24
CA PRO A 263 31.23 26.79 -3.98
C PRO A 263 30.91 25.44 -3.38
N HIS A 264 30.84 25.34 -2.04
CA HIS A 264 30.48 24.09 -1.34
C HIS A 264 29.03 23.67 -1.60
N VAL A 265 28.11 24.64 -1.63
CA VAL A 265 26.69 24.37 -1.95
C VAL A 265 26.52 23.98 -3.41
N SER A 266 27.24 24.67 -4.32
CA SER A 266 27.19 24.39 -5.75
C SER A 266 27.73 23.00 -6.09
N LEU A 267 28.78 22.55 -5.41
CA LEU A 267 29.34 21.21 -5.60
C LEU A 267 28.41 20.11 -5.12
N LEU A 268 27.77 20.27 -3.96
CA LEU A 268 26.80 19.30 -3.45
C LEU A 268 25.54 19.23 -4.35
N ARG A 269 25.12 20.35 -4.94
CA ARG A 269 24.07 20.36 -5.96
C ARG A 269 24.48 19.58 -7.19
N LYS A 270 25.70 19.82 -7.70
CA LYS A 270 26.22 19.08 -8.84
C LYS A 270 26.34 17.58 -8.55
N PHE A 271 26.81 17.20 -7.37
CA PHE A 271 26.84 15.81 -6.93
C PHE A 271 25.43 15.18 -6.90
N ARG A 272 24.43 15.91 -6.40
CA ARG A 272 23.03 15.47 -6.45
C ARG A 272 22.56 15.26 -7.89
N ASP A 273 22.78 16.24 -8.76
CA ASP A 273 22.21 16.24 -10.12
C ASP A 273 22.92 15.25 -11.05
N ASP A 274 24.26 15.19 -10.99
CA ASP A 274 25.07 14.38 -11.88
C ASP A 274 25.23 12.92 -11.43
N ILE A 275 25.05 12.62 -10.14
CA ILE A 275 25.29 11.28 -9.59
C ILE A 275 24.03 10.70 -8.93
N LEU A 276 23.45 11.37 -7.93
CA LEU A 276 22.35 10.78 -7.18
C LEU A 276 21.08 10.65 -8.03
N GLN A 277 20.73 11.67 -8.80
CA GLN A 277 19.53 11.65 -9.64
C GLN A 277 19.59 10.65 -10.81
N GLN A 278 20.79 10.13 -11.15
CA GLN A 278 20.94 9.14 -12.21
C GLN A 278 20.45 7.74 -11.83
N SER A 279 20.36 7.43 -10.54
CA SER A 279 19.93 6.13 -10.05
C SER A 279 18.55 6.18 -9.36
N ALA A 280 17.79 5.07 -9.38
CA ALA A 280 16.51 4.98 -8.69
C ALA A 280 16.67 5.16 -7.16
N LEU A 281 17.71 4.57 -6.57
CA LEU A 281 18.07 4.72 -5.16
C LEU A 281 18.46 6.15 -4.83
N GLY A 282 19.27 6.79 -5.68
CA GLY A 282 19.68 8.17 -5.49
C GLY A 282 18.51 9.14 -5.61
N ARG A 283 17.58 8.94 -6.54
CA ARG A 283 16.34 9.73 -6.62
C ARG A 283 15.48 9.57 -5.38
N ALA A 284 15.33 8.34 -4.87
CA ALA A 284 14.62 8.10 -3.61
C ALA A 284 15.32 8.80 -2.44
N PHE A 285 16.64 8.69 -2.34
CA PHE A 285 17.44 9.38 -1.32
C PHE A 285 17.29 10.92 -1.43
N VAL A 286 17.42 11.47 -2.63
CA VAL A 286 17.25 12.91 -2.86
C VAL A 286 15.83 13.35 -2.49
N LYS A 287 14.79 12.61 -2.89
CA LYS A 287 13.41 12.89 -2.51
C LYS A 287 13.28 12.91 -0.98
N THR A 288 13.74 11.85 -0.31
CA THR A 288 13.71 11.73 1.15
C THR A 288 14.52 12.85 1.83
N TYR A 289 15.71 13.17 1.32
CA TYR A 289 16.52 14.30 1.83
C TYR A 289 15.77 15.62 1.71
N TYR A 290 15.12 15.89 0.59
CA TYR A 290 14.31 17.08 0.38
C TYR A 290 13.05 17.09 1.26
N GLU A 291 12.53 15.96 1.57
CA GLU A 291 11.42 15.80 2.52
C GLU A 291 11.87 15.98 3.97
N LEU A 292 13.14 15.69 4.29
CA LEU A 292 13.65 15.57 5.65
C LEU A 292 14.58 16.72 6.12
N SER A 293 15.26 17.42 5.21
CA SER A 293 16.35 18.34 5.60
C SER A 293 15.96 19.76 6.06
N PRO A 294 14.77 20.26 5.84
CA PRO A 294 14.45 21.67 5.97
C PRO A 294 14.41 22.25 7.39
N PRO A 295 13.92 21.53 8.41
CA PRO A 295 13.90 22.11 9.74
C PRO A 295 15.30 22.15 10.37
N LEU A 296 16.13 21.15 10.05
CA LEU A 296 17.54 21.19 10.44
C LEU A 296 18.23 22.41 9.83
N ALA A 297 17.93 22.72 8.58
CA ALA A 297 18.44 23.90 7.91
C ALA A 297 17.96 25.21 8.54
N HIS A 298 16.71 25.27 8.99
CA HIS A 298 16.21 26.46 9.69
C HIS A 298 16.92 26.67 11.03
N PHE A 299 17.07 25.63 11.84
CA PHE A 299 17.83 25.67 13.10
C PHE A 299 19.28 26.09 12.86
N ILE A 300 19.95 25.48 11.89
CA ILE A 300 21.32 25.83 11.51
C ILE A 300 21.39 27.29 11.08
N GLY A 301 20.41 27.76 10.31
CA GLY A 301 20.34 29.15 9.83
C GLY A 301 20.23 30.19 10.94
N GLN A 302 19.66 29.84 12.07
CA GLN A 302 19.45 30.78 13.20
C GLN A 302 20.58 30.78 14.22
N HIS A 303 21.45 29.77 14.27
CA HIS A 303 22.48 29.61 15.31
C HIS A 303 23.88 29.55 14.71
N GLU A 304 24.74 30.51 15.00
CA GLU A 304 26.13 30.59 14.48
C GLU A 304 26.96 29.37 14.89
N SER A 305 26.80 28.88 16.12
CA SER A 305 27.47 27.66 16.60
C SER A 305 27.01 26.42 15.82
N ALA A 306 25.71 26.30 15.51
CA ALA A 306 25.18 25.22 14.71
C ALA A 306 25.69 25.28 13.27
N ARG A 307 25.81 26.45 12.67
CA ARG A 307 26.42 26.65 11.35
C ARG A 307 27.87 26.14 11.32
N THR A 308 28.68 26.52 12.32
CA THR A 308 30.08 26.11 12.40
C THR A 308 30.21 24.58 12.54
N ILE A 309 29.43 23.97 13.42
CA ILE A 309 29.40 22.52 13.59
C ILE A 309 28.96 21.83 12.28
N THR A 310 27.91 22.33 11.64
CA THR A 310 27.40 21.77 10.40
C THR A 310 28.41 21.89 9.26
N ARG A 311 29.07 23.01 9.12
CA ARG A 311 30.18 23.18 8.15
C ARG A 311 31.24 22.10 8.34
N THR A 312 31.66 21.86 9.59
CA THR A 312 32.65 20.83 9.92
C THR A 312 32.16 19.43 9.59
N LEU A 313 30.91 19.11 9.89
CA LEU A 313 30.28 17.82 9.58
C LEU A 313 30.06 17.59 8.07
N LEU A 314 29.87 18.65 7.30
CA LEU A 314 29.74 18.57 5.84
C LEU A 314 31.08 18.37 5.11
N TRP A 315 32.22 18.60 5.75
CA TRP A 315 33.56 18.44 5.15
C TRP A 315 33.81 17.02 4.59
N PRO A 316 33.54 15.94 5.33
CA PRO A 316 33.71 14.59 4.78
C PRO A 316 32.78 14.33 3.59
N LEU A 317 31.53 14.81 3.64
CA LEU A 317 30.58 14.70 2.54
C LEU A 317 31.03 15.49 1.31
N TYR A 318 31.57 16.69 1.54
CA TYR A 318 32.16 17.50 0.49
C TYR A 318 33.36 16.79 -0.17
N GLY A 319 34.27 16.23 0.61
CA GLY A 319 35.38 15.43 0.13
C GLY A 319 34.92 14.21 -0.69
N PHE A 320 33.92 13.50 -0.20
CA PHE A 320 33.33 12.37 -0.90
C PHE A 320 32.67 12.80 -2.23
N ALA A 321 31.87 13.86 -2.23
CA ALA A 321 31.24 14.40 -3.43
C ALA A 321 32.27 14.84 -4.48
N THR A 322 33.38 15.47 -4.03
CA THR A 322 34.49 15.87 -4.90
C THR A 322 35.15 14.65 -5.55
N LEU A 323 35.42 13.60 -4.77
CA LEU A 323 35.99 12.35 -5.29
C LEU A 323 35.04 11.68 -6.30
N CYS A 324 33.74 11.62 -6.01
CA CYS A 324 32.75 11.06 -6.94
C CYS A 324 32.68 11.84 -8.27
N LEU A 325 32.74 13.17 -8.22
CA LEU A 325 32.59 14.01 -9.41
C LEU A 325 33.87 14.12 -10.25
N TYR A 326 35.03 14.24 -9.60
CA TYR A 326 36.27 14.60 -10.29
C TYR A 326 37.34 13.52 -10.31
N ALA A 327 37.25 12.53 -9.39
CA ALA A 327 38.22 11.45 -9.31
C ALA A 327 37.58 10.09 -8.92
N PRO A 328 36.60 9.58 -9.67
CA PRO A 328 35.93 8.31 -9.33
C PRO A 328 36.89 7.11 -9.29
N TRP A 329 38.01 7.19 -10.03
CA TRP A 329 39.06 6.20 -9.98
C TRP A 329 39.79 6.16 -8.62
N ALA A 330 39.90 7.30 -7.93
CA ALA A 330 40.50 7.36 -6.60
C ALA A 330 39.63 6.68 -5.54
N LEU A 331 38.31 6.79 -5.65
CA LEU A 331 37.36 6.04 -4.83
C LEU A 331 37.51 4.52 -5.05
N ALA A 332 37.61 4.09 -6.31
CA ALA A 332 37.85 2.66 -6.62
C ALA A 332 39.15 2.15 -5.99
N LEU A 333 40.22 2.95 -6.00
CA LEU A 333 41.48 2.61 -5.34
C LEU A 333 41.34 2.57 -3.81
N ILE A 334 40.62 3.50 -3.19
CA ILE A 334 40.34 3.51 -1.76
C ILE A 334 39.57 2.25 -1.35
N PHE A 335 38.50 1.90 -2.08
CA PHE A 335 37.76 0.67 -1.84
C PHE A 335 38.60 -0.58 -2.05
N ALA A 336 39.43 -0.64 -3.09
CA ALA A 336 40.36 -1.73 -3.33
C ALA A 336 41.39 -1.84 -2.19
N ALA A 337 41.92 -0.75 -1.69
CA ALA A 337 42.85 -0.71 -0.56
C ALA A 337 42.19 -1.21 0.74
N ILE A 338 40.97 -0.75 1.03
CA ILE A 338 40.18 -1.21 2.18
C ILE A 338 39.87 -2.70 2.06
N ALA A 339 39.39 -3.15 0.89
CA ALA A 339 39.15 -4.56 0.62
C ALA A 339 40.40 -5.42 0.77
N SER A 340 41.55 -4.92 0.31
CA SER A 340 42.84 -5.58 0.47
C SER A 340 43.29 -5.65 1.94
N LEU A 341 43.08 -4.57 2.69
CA LEU A 341 43.37 -4.52 4.13
C LEU A 341 42.49 -5.49 4.92
N VAL A 342 41.17 -5.45 4.66
CA VAL A 342 40.22 -6.39 5.26
C VAL A 342 40.56 -7.83 4.87
N GLY A 343 40.85 -8.07 3.59
CA GLY A 343 41.32 -9.39 3.10
C GLY A 343 42.59 -9.85 3.81
N ALA A 344 43.57 -8.96 4.00
CA ALA A 344 44.80 -9.25 4.73
C ALA A 344 44.56 -9.54 6.22
N LEU A 345 43.63 -8.78 6.87
CA LEU A 345 43.23 -9.02 8.26
C LEU A 345 42.52 -10.37 8.42
N ILE A 346 41.60 -10.69 7.50
CA ILE A 346 40.91 -11.98 7.45
C ILE A 346 41.90 -13.12 7.18
N TRP A 347 42.87 -12.91 6.27
CA TRP A 347 43.91 -13.90 5.97
C TRP A 347 44.86 -14.11 7.15
N ARG A 348 45.24 -13.05 7.87
CA ARG A 348 45.99 -13.16 9.15
C ARG A 348 45.21 -13.94 10.21
N ARG A 349 43.90 -13.67 10.36
CA ARG A 349 43.04 -14.44 11.26
C ARG A 349 42.85 -15.91 10.82
N LYS A 350 42.74 -16.16 9.51
CA LYS A 350 42.67 -17.54 8.95
C LYS A 350 43.96 -18.35 9.08
N ARG A 351 45.13 -17.71 9.16
CA ARG A 351 46.38 -18.39 9.50
C ARG A 351 46.45 -18.83 10.97
N ALA A 352 45.70 -18.19 11.84
CA ALA A 352 45.57 -18.59 13.25
C ALA A 352 44.46 -19.65 13.48
N ALA A 353 43.51 -19.79 12.53
CA ALA A 353 42.45 -20.80 12.60
C ALA A 353 42.35 -21.51 11.23
N LYS A 354 42.59 -22.83 11.18
CA LYS A 354 42.36 -23.66 9.98
C LYS A 354 40.83 -23.76 9.73
N ILE A 355 40.28 -22.94 8.86
CA ILE A 355 38.86 -22.99 8.45
C ILE A 355 38.75 -22.96 6.93
N ASN A 356 37.92 -23.88 6.39
CA ASN A 356 37.71 -24.19 4.98
C ASN A 356 37.16 -23.02 4.15
N ALA A 357 37.69 -22.83 2.94
CA ALA A 357 37.56 -21.69 2.05
C ALA A 357 36.22 -21.54 1.28
N LYS A 358 35.18 -22.33 1.54
CA LYS A 358 33.91 -22.30 0.76
C LYS A 358 32.80 -21.43 1.36
N ALA A 359 32.98 -20.88 2.56
CA ALA A 359 31.99 -20.07 3.23
C ALA A 359 32.20 -18.53 3.11
N ALA A 360 33.29 -18.10 2.46
CA ALA A 360 33.70 -16.69 2.49
C ALA A 360 33.03 -15.78 1.46
N LEU A 361 32.24 -16.30 0.52
CA LEU A 361 31.62 -15.49 -0.55
C LEU A 361 30.17 -15.06 -0.27
N LEU A 362 29.53 -15.56 0.80
CA LEU A 362 28.14 -15.29 1.15
C LEU A 362 27.95 -14.31 2.31
N VAL A 363 29.06 -13.73 2.84
CA VAL A 363 29.05 -12.94 4.08
C VAL A 363 29.30 -11.44 3.87
N LEU A 364 29.34 -10.94 2.64
CA LEU A 364 29.71 -9.54 2.35
C LEU A 364 28.54 -8.54 2.37
N VAL A 365 27.31 -8.99 2.59
CA VAL A 365 26.13 -8.11 2.68
C VAL A 365 25.61 -7.94 4.13
N PRO A 366 25.77 -8.90 5.07
CA PRO A 366 25.37 -8.68 6.47
C PRO A 366 26.48 -8.16 7.38
N ALA A 367 27.74 -8.05 6.91
CA ALA A 367 28.88 -7.70 7.78
C ALA A 367 28.96 -6.23 8.23
N LEU A 368 27.98 -5.40 7.85
CA LEU A 368 27.75 -4.08 8.46
C LEU A 368 26.78 -4.14 9.66
N THR A 369 26.23 -5.32 9.95
CA THR A 369 25.25 -5.52 11.03
C THR A 369 25.58 -6.65 12.01
N ALA A 370 26.72 -7.38 11.83
CA ALA A 370 27.05 -8.49 12.74
C ALA A 370 28.56 -8.66 12.88
N GLY A 371 29.13 -7.91 13.81
CA GLY A 371 30.47 -8.20 14.33
C GLY A 371 30.34 -9.15 15.51
N ALA A 372 30.20 -10.44 15.29
CA ALA A 372 30.60 -11.50 16.22
C ALA A 372 30.12 -12.85 15.70
N PHE A 373 31.03 -13.73 15.31
CA PHE A 373 30.83 -15.19 15.43
C PHE A 373 32.18 -15.88 15.11
N ALA A 374 32.85 -16.38 16.12
CA ALA A 374 33.58 -17.61 16.16
C ALA A 374 34.08 -17.90 17.59
N ALA A 375 33.54 -18.88 18.24
CA ALA A 375 34.14 -19.51 19.40
C ALA A 375 34.40 -20.97 19.08
N PRO A 376 35.52 -21.54 19.54
CA PRO A 376 35.69 -22.98 19.64
C PRO A 376 35.29 -23.49 21.02
N ASN A 377 34.87 -24.72 21.05
CA ASN A 377 34.39 -25.55 22.13
C ASN A 377 35.16 -25.49 23.45
N ASP A 378 34.44 -25.75 24.52
CA ASP A 378 34.80 -26.16 25.87
C ASP A 378 35.03 -25.04 26.89
N ALA A 379 33.94 -24.48 27.31
CA ALA A 379 33.47 -23.97 28.58
C ALA A 379 32.29 -23.05 28.25
N TYR A 380 31.17 -23.26 28.86
CA TYR A 380 30.01 -22.42 28.75
C TYR A 380 30.38 -21.01 29.24
N ALA A 381 30.82 -20.16 28.31
CA ALA A 381 30.99 -18.75 28.54
C ALA A 381 29.83 -18.08 27.82
N GLU A 382 28.98 -17.41 28.55
CA GLU A 382 27.94 -16.53 28.03
C GLU A 382 28.54 -15.62 26.96
N SER A 383 27.79 -15.39 25.88
CA SER A 383 28.18 -14.45 24.82
C SER A 383 28.46 -13.06 25.40
N PRO A 384 29.46 -12.29 24.91
CA PRO A 384 29.69 -10.94 25.42
C PRO A 384 28.47 -10.06 25.15
N VAL A 385 27.82 -9.62 26.22
CA VAL A 385 26.64 -8.75 26.14
C VAL A 385 27.06 -7.31 25.83
N ASN A 386 26.69 -6.80 24.67
CA ASN A 386 27.03 -5.44 24.27
C ASN A 386 25.96 -4.73 23.40
N MET A 387 24.87 -5.40 23.09
CA MET A 387 23.79 -4.87 22.26
C MET A 387 22.43 -5.23 22.85
N MET A 388 21.43 -4.39 22.61
CA MET A 388 20.04 -4.72 22.87
C MET A 388 19.15 -4.18 21.76
N VAL A 389 18.13 -4.93 21.41
CA VAL A 389 17.09 -4.54 20.47
C VAL A 389 15.77 -4.52 21.22
N GLU A 390 15.06 -3.41 21.15
CA GLU A 390 13.76 -3.24 21.78
C GLU A 390 12.67 -2.95 20.72
N PHE A 391 11.49 -3.54 20.92
CA PHE A 391 10.27 -3.20 20.18
C PHE A 391 9.20 -2.81 21.18
N LYS A 392 8.61 -1.64 20.99
CA LYS A 392 7.63 -1.09 21.93
C LYS A 392 6.54 -0.32 21.21
N ALA A 393 5.41 -0.18 21.91
CA ALA A 393 4.27 0.55 21.41
C ALA A 393 3.48 1.18 22.55
N GLY A 394 2.75 2.23 22.22
CA GLY A 394 1.91 2.92 23.20
C GLY A 394 1.03 4.00 22.61
N PRO A 395 0.16 4.60 23.42
CA PRO A 395 -0.57 5.81 23.01
C PRO A 395 0.39 7.01 22.94
N TYR A 396 0.11 7.93 22.03
CA TYR A 396 0.85 9.19 21.94
C TYR A 396 -0.11 10.32 21.60
N LYS A 397 -0.04 11.41 22.36
CA LYS A 397 -0.94 12.55 22.16
C LYS A 397 -0.16 13.86 22.27
N PRO A 398 -0.01 14.59 21.16
CA PRO A 398 0.54 15.95 21.24
C PRO A 398 -0.34 16.85 22.11
N ASP A 399 0.24 17.40 23.20
CA ASP A 399 -0.51 18.16 24.21
C ASP A 399 -0.80 19.61 23.80
N ASN A 400 0.02 20.20 22.93
CA ASN A 400 0.08 21.64 22.70
C ASN A 400 -0.40 22.08 21.30
N LEU A 401 -1.07 21.21 20.52
CA LEU A 401 -1.55 21.56 19.18
C LEU A 401 -2.86 22.39 19.18
N GLY A 402 -3.24 22.97 20.32
CA GLY A 402 -4.30 23.97 20.41
C GLY A 402 -5.71 23.44 20.25
N SER A 403 -6.63 24.37 19.92
CA SER A 403 -8.05 24.04 19.72
C SER A 403 -8.30 23.30 18.40
N ALA A 404 -7.48 23.54 17.37
CA ALA A 404 -7.54 22.84 16.10
C ALA A 404 -7.40 21.32 16.29
N PHE A 405 -6.46 20.86 17.15
CA PHE A 405 -6.30 19.43 17.43
C PHE A 405 -7.59 18.84 18.03
N LYS A 406 -8.16 19.50 19.02
CA LYS A 406 -9.41 19.02 19.66
C LYS A 406 -10.58 19.01 18.70
N THR A 407 -10.67 19.98 17.81
CA THR A 407 -11.74 20.10 16.83
C THR A 407 -11.72 18.93 15.84
N HIS A 408 -10.55 18.58 15.32
CA HIS A 408 -10.41 17.55 14.30
C HIS A 408 -10.28 16.13 14.89
N PHE A 409 -9.45 15.95 15.93
CA PHE A 409 -9.12 14.64 16.52
C PHE A 409 -9.87 14.35 17.83
N GLY A 410 -10.50 15.36 18.44
CA GLY A 410 -11.19 15.19 19.72
C GLY A 410 -10.20 15.05 20.89
N ASN A 411 -10.51 14.10 21.78
CA ASN A 411 -9.63 13.73 22.90
C ASN A 411 -8.84 12.44 22.64
N ASP A 412 -8.87 11.94 21.41
CA ASP A 412 -8.24 10.69 21.04
C ASP A 412 -6.71 10.82 21.09
N SER A 413 -6.05 9.73 21.42
CA SER A 413 -4.61 9.56 21.32
C SER A 413 -4.28 8.85 20.01
N GLY A 414 -3.20 9.24 19.38
CA GLY A 414 -2.59 8.47 18.32
C GLY A 414 -1.94 7.21 18.89
N PHE A 415 -1.50 6.34 18.02
CA PHE A 415 -0.74 5.15 18.37
C PHE A 415 0.67 5.27 17.80
N ILE A 416 1.68 4.95 18.61
CA ILE A 416 3.09 4.95 18.19
C ILE A 416 3.69 3.56 18.37
N ILE A 417 4.44 3.14 17.37
CA ILE A 417 5.30 1.95 17.41
C ILE A 417 6.75 2.39 17.28
N GLU A 418 7.64 1.74 18.00
CA GLU A 418 9.04 2.12 18.05
C GLU A 418 9.95 0.90 18.07
N GLY A 419 11.01 0.93 17.25
CA GLY A 419 12.15 0.04 17.33
C GLY A 419 13.36 0.81 17.86
N GLU A 420 14.12 0.18 18.73
CA GLU A 420 15.30 0.75 19.36
C GLU A 420 16.46 -0.25 19.24
N TYR A 421 17.64 0.27 18.98
CA TYR A 421 18.90 -0.46 19.01
C TYR A 421 19.83 0.23 19.99
N ASP A 422 20.27 -0.51 21.03
CA ASP A 422 21.18 -0.04 22.06
C ASP A 422 22.57 -0.65 21.88
N TRP A 423 23.57 0.21 21.88
CA TRP A 423 24.97 -0.21 21.98
C TRP A 423 25.46 0.05 23.39
N GLN A 424 25.76 -1.02 24.15
CA GLN A 424 26.24 -0.96 25.52
C GLN A 424 27.78 -0.91 25.50
N PHE A 425 28.36 0.19 25.93
CA PHE A 425 29.81 0.42 25.87
C PHE A 425 30.50 0.35 27.24
N TRP A 426 29.75 0.33 28.32
CA TRP A 426 30.28 0.17 29.69
C TRP A 426 29.35 -0.67 30.56
N ARG A 427 29.98 -1.54 31.38
CA ARG A 427 29.31 -2.37 32.38
C ARG A 427 30.06 -2.30 33.71
N GLY A 428 29.31 -2.12 34.82
CA GLY A 428 29.81 -2.06 36.19
C GLY A 428 28.69 -2.26 37.16
N VAL A 429 28.36 -1.24 37.95
CA VAL A 429 27.12 -1.22 38.71
C VAL A 429 25.98 -0.78 37.78
N GLY A 430 25.54 -1.69 36.93
CA GLY A 430 24.66 -1.40 35.81
C GLY A 430 25.38 -1.31 34.46
N SER A 431 24.66 -0.95 33.41
CA SER A 431 25.19 -0.76 32.06
C SER A 431 24.90 0.66 31.53
N LEU A 432 25.87 1.20 30.75
CA LEU A 432 25.71 2.44 30.00
C LEU A 432 25.72 2.14 28.51
N GLY A 433 24.78 2.72 27.77
CA GLY A 433 24.63 2.53 26.35
C GLY A 433 24.20 3.79 25.60
N LEU A 434 24.32 3.71 24.28
CA LEU A 434 23.75 4.65 23.33
C LEU A 434 22.64 3.95 22.58
N GLY A 435 21.43 4.52 22.62
CA GLY A 435 20.25 4.01 21.92
C GLY A 435 19.93 4.83 20.67
N PHE A 436 19.63 4.13 19.59
CA PHE A 436 19.10 4.68 18.34
C PHE A 436 17.68 4.21 18.16
N HIS A 437 16.73 5.14 18.06
CA HIS A 437 15.32 4.81 17.97
C HIS A 437 14.73 5.29 16.67
N LEU A 438 13.86 4.48 16.10
CA LEU A 438 13.00 4.81 14.97
C LEU A 438 11.56 4.52 15.38
N ALA A 439 10.72 5.54 15.34
CA ALA A 439 9.32 5.37 15.67
C ALA A 439 8.41 5.90 14.56
N TYR A 440 7.18 5.41 14.54
CA TYR A 440 6.12 5.90 13.66
C TYR A 440 4.83 5.99 14.45
N GLY A 441 4.18 7.14 14.35
CA GLY A 441 2.89 7.38 14.95
C GLY A 441 1.92 8.04 13.99
N SER A 442 0.63 7.84 14.23
CA SER A 442 -0.42 8.49 13.47
C SER A 442 -1.71 8.64 14.26
N ILE A 443 -2.47 9.66 13.91
CA ILE A 443 -3.83 9.89 14.39
C ILE A 443 -4.69 10.38 13.23
N SER A 444 -5.93 9.86 13.14
CA SER A 444 -6.88 10.25 12.09
C SER A 444 -8.08 10.94 12.71
N GLY A 445 -8.57 11.96 12.04
CA GLY A 445 -9.70 12.76 12.45
C GLY A 445 -10.62 13.12 11.29
N LYS A 446 -11.43 14.14 11.50
CA LYS A 446 -12.39 14.63 10.53
C LYS A 446 -12.16 16.10 10.19
N GLY A 447 -12.34 16.43 8.90
CA GLY A 447 -12.45 17.80 8.46
C GLY A 447 -13.70 18.47 9.06
N VAL A 448 -13.70 19.78 9.09
CA VAL A 448 -14.84 20.58 9.57
C VAL A 448 -15.25 21.59 8.52
N THR A 449 -16.54 21.94 8.52
CA THR A 449 -17.05 23.06 7.73
C THR A 449 -16.58 24.39 8.31
N GLU A 450 -16.80 25.49 7.61
CA GLU A 450 -16.54 26.83 8.17
C GLU A 450 -17.35 27.11 9.45
N SER A 451 -18.51 26.47 9.61
CA SER A 451 -19.34 26.54 10.83
C SER A 451 -18.84 25.64 11.96
N GLY A 452 -17.76 24.88 11.78
CA GLY A 452 -17.17 23.98 12.78
C GLY A 452 -17.84 22.60 12.89
N GLN A 453 -18.74 22.24 11.98
CA GLN A 453 -19.38 20.92 11.98
C GLN A 453 -18.46 19.87 11.33
N LYS A 454 -18.34 18.69 11.96
CA LYS A 454 -17.55 17.58 11.42
C LYS A 454 -18.14 17.04 10.11
N THR A 455 -17.28 16.86 9.13
CA THR A 455 -17.64 16.33 7.81
C THR A 455 -17.20 14.87 7.64
N ILE A 456 -17.49 14.29 6.49
CA ILE A 456 -16.98 12.95 6.14
C ILE A 456 -15.52 12.95 5.72
N ASP A 457 -14.98 14.10 5.31
CA ASP A 457 -13.59 14.21 4.91
C ASP A 457 -12.70 13.84 6.08
N SER A 458 -11.68 13.06 5.79
CA SER A 458 -10.69 12.64 6.78
C SER A 458 -9.51 13.59 6.76
N THR A 459 -8.94 13.87 7.92
CA THR A 459 -7.61 14.46 8.03
C THR A 459 -6.77 13.54 8.89
N ALA A 460 -5.47 13.45 8.63
CA ALA A 460 -4.58 12.59 9.40
C ALA A 460 -3.26 13.30 9.66
N LEU A 461 -2.81 13.24 10.91
CA LEU A 461 -1.48 13.65 11.32
C LEU A 461 -0.61 12.41 11.49
N HIS A 462 0.55 12.42 10.85
CA HIS A 462 1.57 11.39 10.95
C HIS A 462 2.85 12.00 11.48
N TRP A 463 3.61 11.24 12.28
CA TRP A 463 4.93 11.66 12.75
C TRP A 463 5.88 10.48 12.80
N LEU A 464 7.14 10.75 12.54
CA LEU A 464 8.23 9.77 12.50
C LEU A 464 9.41 10.33 13.30
N PRO A 465 9.48 10.06 14.61
CA PRO A 465 10.60 10.45 15.45
C PRO A 465 11.83 9.57 15.21
N LEU A 466 12.97 10.22 15.05
CA LEU A 466 14.30 9.65 15.20
C LEU A 466 14.86 10.13 16.54
N ARG A 467 15.37 9.22 17.35
CA ARG A 467 15.88 9.53 18.68
C ARG A 467 17.28 9.00 18.89
N LEU A 468 18.07 9.75 19.62
CA LEU A 468 19.40 9.34 20.10
C LEU A 468 19.41 9.52 21.62
N SER A 469 19.63 8.44 22.35
CA SER A 469 19.56 8.39 23.81
C SER A 469 20.85 7.94 24.46
N LEU A 470 21.19 8.54 25.58
CA LEU A 470 22.08 7.94 26.57
C LEU A 470 21.22 7.13 27.52
N ILE A 471 21.60 5.87 27.74
CA ILE A 471 20.85 4.89 28.52
C ILE A 471 21.67 4.46 29.72
N TYR A 472 21.07 4.49 30.91
CA TYR A 472 21.62 3.83 32.07
C TYR A 472 20.63 2.77 32.56
N ARG A 473 21.09 1.50 32.58
CA ARG A 473 20.28 0.37 33.02
C ARG A 473 20.90 -0.21 34.30
N PHE A 474 20.11 -0.27 35.36
CA PHE A 474 20.52 -0.81 36.66
C PHE A 474 20.17 -2.30 36.70
N ASP A 475 20.98 -3.12 36.00
CA ASP A 475 20.87 -4.59 35.93
C ASP A 475 21.63 -5.32 37.04
N TYR A 476 22.28 -4.60 37.96
CA TYR A 476 23.07 -5.15 39.06
C TYR A 476 22.29 -6.11 39.96
N LEU A 477 20.99 -5.87 40.17
CA LEU A 477 20.14 -6.76 40.97
C LEU A 477 19.93 -8.11 40.27
N TRP A 478 19.79 -8.10 38.96
CA TRP A 478 19.69 -9.32 38.17
C TRP A 478 21.02 -10.09 38.18
N THR A 479 22.08 -9.42 37.78
CA THR A 479 23.40 -10.05 37.59
C THR A 479 24.02 -10.56 38.91
N ARG A 480 23.72 -9.93 40.04
CA ARG A 480 24.33 -10.29 41.32
C ARG A 480 23.43 -11.12 42.22
N PHE A 481 22.13 -10.89 42.20
CA PHE A 481 21.17 -11.47 43.12
C PHE A 481 20.06 -12.29 42.46
N ASN A 482 20.12 -12.43 41.14
CA ASN A 482 19.11 -13.12 40.32
C ASN A 482 17.68 -12.59 40.58
N PHE A 483 17.58 -11.27 40.84
CA PHE A 483 16.30 -10.59 41.04
C PHE A 483 15.81 -10.09 39.69
N PRO A 484 14.61 -10.55 39.20
CA PRO A 484 14.23 -10.46 37.79
C PRO A 484 13.76 -9.08 37.32
N PHE A 485 14.04 -8.01 38.04
CA PHE A 485 13.66 -6.66 37.66
C PHE A 485 14.88 -5.76 37.45
N THR A 486 14.86 -5.06 36.36
CA THR A 486 15.87 -4.06 35.98
C THR A 486 15.21 -2.71 35.84
N LEU A 487 15.73 -1.70 36.50
CA LEU A 487 15.32 -0.31 36.34
C LEU A 487 16.23 0.38 35.31
N TYR A 488 15.68 1.27 34.51
CA TYR A 488 16.49 2.04 33.57
C TYR A 488 15.95 3.45 33.39
N VAL A 489 16.85 4.32 32.95
CA VAL A 489 16.54 5.69 32.54
C VAL A 489 17.21 5.94 31.19
N LYS A 490 16.54 6.71 30.35
CA LYS A 490 17.06 7.15 29.06
C LYS A 490 16.87 8.67 28.97
N ALA A 491 17.81 9.36 28.38
CA ALA A 491 17.67 10.78 28.07
C ALA A 491 18.37 11.09 26.74
N GLY A 492 17.75 11.88 25.92
CA GLY A 492 18.31 12.12 24.60
C GLY A 492 17.64 13.20 23.79
N PHE A 493 18.02 13.25 22.54
CA PHE A 493 17.52 14.20 21.57
C PHE A 493 16.59 13.52 20.58
N ASP A 494 15.58 14.27 20.14
CA ASP A 494 14.57 13.87 19.17
C ASP A 494 14.67 14.74 17.93
N TYR A 495 14.37 14.11 16.79
CA TYR A 495 14.02 14.81 15.58
C TYR A 495 12.81 14.14 14.97
N ALA A 496 11.65 14.78 15.03
CA ALA A 496 10.38 14.23 14.56
C ALA A 496 10.01 14.83 13.20
N PHE A 497 9.95 14.00 12.19
CA PHE A 497 9.29 14.34 10.93
C PHE A 497 7.79 14.26 11.11
N TRP A 498 7.04 15.17 10.54
CA TRP A 498 5.58 15.13 10.59
C TRP A 498 4.98 15.56 9.25
N TRP A 499 3.82 15.02 8.94
CA TRP A 499 3.04 15.42 7.79
C TRP A 499 1.55 15.22 8.05
N ILE A 500 0.75 16.04 7.41
CA ILE A 500 -0.70 16.05 7.53
C ILE A 500 -1.29 15.72 6.17
N ARG A 501 -2.29 14.83 6.15
CA ARG A 501 -3.04 14.47 4.97
C ARG A 501 -4.43 15.07 5.02
N ASP A 502 -4.91 15.52 3.88
CA ASP A 502 -6.26 16.03 3.66
C ASP A 502 -7.27 14.92 3.33
N GLY A 503 -8.51 15.29 3.03
CA GLY A 503 -9.59 14.39 2.66
C GLY A 503 -9.35 13.58 1.39
N SER A 504 -8.47 14.04 0.50
CA SER A 504 -8.09 13.36 -0.75
C SER A 504 -6.90 12.40 -0.58
N ASP A 505 -6.33 12.33 0.64
CA ASP A 505 -5.11 11.59 0.99
C ASP A 505 -3.82 12.22 0.42
N ALA A 506 -3.89 13.48 -0.01
CA ALA A 506 -2.74 14.29 -0.39
C ALA A 506 -2.13 14.98 0.82
N ILE A 507 -0.94 15.59 0.66
CA ILE A 507 -0.39 16.49 1.68
C ILE A 507 -1.29 17.72 1.77
N ALA A 508 -1.78 17.99 2.97
CA ALA A 508 -2.64 19.12 3.26
C ALA A 508 -1.95 20.46 2.89
N LYS A 509 -2.75 21.39 2.38
CA LYS A 509 -2.30 22.74 2.03
C LYS A 509 -3.20 23.77 2.66
N SER A 510 -2.59 24.77 3.32
CA SER A 510 -3.36 25.89 3.83
C SER A 510 -3.76 26.88 2.72
N THR A 511 -4.71 27.74 3.00
CA THR A 511 -5.22 28.76 2.06
C THR A 511 -4.14 29.72 1.53
N ASP A 512 -3.08 29.94 2.30
CA ASP A 512 -1.90 30.72 1.89
C ASP A 512 -0.84 29.90 1.12
N GLY A 513 -1.17 28.66 0.74
CA GLY A 513 -0.35 27.78 -0.08
C GLY A 513 0.81 27.10 0.66
N LYS A 514 0.78 27.04 2.00
CA LYS A 514 1.78 26.33 2.80
C LYS A 514 1.43 24.86 2.91
N ASP A 515 2.42 24.01 2.69
CA ASP A 515 2.27 22.56 2.79
C ASP A 515 2.29 22.09 4.26
N GLY A 516 1.47 21.10 4.59
CA GLY A 516 1.31 20.53 5.93
C GLY A 516 2.33 19.43 6.23
N TYR A 517 3.62 19.72 6.18
CA TYR A 517 4.68 18.80 6.57
C TYR A 517 5.91 19.53 7.07
N GLY A 518 6.70 18.88 7.91
CA GLY A 518 7.90 19.49 8.45
C GLY A 518 8.66 18.57 9.38
N GLY A 519 9.54 19.16 10.19
CA GLY A 519 10.29 18.44 11.20
C GLY A 519 10.57 19.35 12.40
N THR A 520 10.58 18.75 13.58
CA THR A 520 10.72 19.45 14.85
C THR A 520 11.76 18.75 15.72
N PHE A 521 12.70 19.53 16.25
CA PHE A 521 13.66 19.04 17.24
C PHE A 521 13.08 19.03 18.65
N GLY A 522 13.63 18.15 19.48
CA GLY A 522 13.27 18.08 20.87
C GLY A 522 14.23 17.26 21.71
N PHE A 523 13.79 16.95 22.89
CA PHE A 523 14.46 16.04 23.80
C PHE A 523 13.44 15.17 24.51
N HIS A 524 13.90 14.02 24.99
CA HIS A 524 13.07 13.13 25.79
C HIS A 524 13.80 12.64 27.04
N VAL A 525 13.02 12.25 28.03
CA VAL A 525 13.47 11.54 29.23
C VAL A 525 12.53 10.36 29.44
N VAL A 526 13.12 9.19 29.67
CA VAL A 526 12.39 7.93 29.92
C VAL A 526 12.79 7.34 31.26
N ALA A 527 11.83 6.83 31.98
CA ALA A 527 12.05 5.96 33.13
C ALA A 527 11.25 4.66 32.92
N GLY A 528 11.92 3.52 33.07
CA GLY A 528 11.32 2.23 32.78
C GLY A 528 11.72 1.14 33.77
N ILE A 529 10.91 0.10 33.75
CA ILE A 529 11.13 -1.16 34.47
C ILE A 529 11.01 -2.31 33.50
N ALA A 530 11.99 -3.20 33.52
CA ALA A 530 12.01 -4.42 32.72
C ALA A 530 11.97 -5.64 33.63
N PHE A 531 11.22 -6.63 33.26
CA PHE A 531 11.18 -7.95 33.86
C PHE A 531 11.96 -8.92 32.97
N VAL A 532 12.92 -9.62 33.55
CA VAL A 532 13.78 -10.61 32.89
C VAL A 532 12.99 -11.91 32.72
N LEU A 533 12.68 -12.27 31.46
CA LEU A 533 11.88 -13.46 31.16
C LEU A 533 12.64 -14.76 31.42
N ASP A 534 13.96 -14.72 31.33
CA ASP A 534 14.87 -15.86 31.56
C ASP A 534 14.77 -16.42 32.97
N TRP A 535 14.36 -15.59 33.94
CA TRP A 535 14.03 -16.02 35.28
C TRP A 535 12.88 -17.06 35.33
N LEU A 536 11.95 -16.99 34.35
CA LEU A 536 10.83 -17.95 34.26
C LEU A 536 11.24 -19.27 33.59
N ALA A 537 12.22 -19.25 32.70
CA ALA A 537 12.60 -20.40 31.88
C ALA A 537 14.12 -20.45 31.64
N PRO A 538 14.95 -20.74 32.66
CA PRO A 538 16.43 -20.72 32.52
C PRO A 538 17.01 -21.70 31.49
N ASP A 539 16.29 -22.79 31.19
CA ASP A 539 16.74 -23.77 30.19
C ASP A 539 16.52 -23.26 28.74
N MET A 540 15.54 -22.40 28.55
CA MET A 540 15.31 -21.72 27.24
C MET A 540 16.35 -20.63 26.98
N GLU A 541 16.77 -19.90 28.00
CA GLU A 541 17.86 -18.91 27.92
C GLU A 541 19.12 -19.52 27.31
N LYS A 542 19.58 -20.65 27.85
CA LYS A 542 20.77 -21.36 27.36
C LYS A 542 20.64 -21.76 25.88
N SER A 543 19.45 -22.17 25.46
CA SER A 543 19.20 -22.51 24.06
C SER A 543 19.22 -21.27 23.17
N PHE A 544 18.67 -20.15 23.65
CA PHE A 544 18.65 -18.89 22.90
C PHE A 544 20.05 -18.27 22.78
N ASP A 545 20.86 -18.33 23.83
CA ASP A 545 22.27 -17.89 23.77
C ASP A 545 23.07 -18.73 22.78
N VAL A 546 22.95 -20.06 22.82
CA VAL A 546 23.70 -20.97 21.92
C VAL A 546 23.24 -20.86 20.47
N GLU A 547 21.93 -20.78 20.21
CA GLU A 547 21.38 -20.83 18.87
C GLU A 547 21.33 -19.44 18.19
N TRP A 548 21.05 -18.40 18.95
CA TRP A 548 20.74 -17.06 18.46
C TRP A 548 21.63 -15.95 19.04
N GLY A 549 22.46 -16.26 20.04
CA GLY A 549 23.28 -15.27 20.74
C GLY A 549 22.45 -14.29 21.61
N ILE A 550 21.24 -14.69 22.02
CA ILE A 550 20.38 -13.89 22.88
C ILE A 550 20.67 -14.26 24.33
N ASN A 551 21.27 -13.33 25.06
CA ASN A 551 21.69 -13.55 26.45
C ASN A 551 20.55 -13.32 27.45
N ASN A 552 19.73 -12.31 27.22
CA ASN A 552 18.56 -12.02 28.05
C ASN A 552 17.39 -11.55 27.20
N SER A 553 16.19 -11.90 27.63
CA SER A 553 14.94 -11.42 27.07
C SER A 553 14.10 -10.70 28.13
N TYR A 554 13.43 -9.64 27.72
CA TYR A 554 12.72 -8.75 28.63
C TYR A 554 11.31 -8.45 28.14
N ILE A 555 10.38 -8.30 29.07
CA ILE A 555 9.17 -7.50 28.88
C ILE A 555 9.30 -6.25 29.74
N PHE A 556 8.98 -5.09 29.18
CA PHE A 556 9.18 -3.86 29.91
C PHE A 556 8.00 -2.90 29.75
N ALA A 557 7.92 -1.98 30.71
CA ALA A 557 7.05 -0.82 30.63
C ALA A 557 7.86 0.44 30.93
N GLU A 558 7.60 1.50 30.19
CA GLU A 558 8.29 2.77 30.35
C GLU A 558 7.34 3.96 30.27
N TYR A 559 7.69 4.99 31.02
CA TYR A 559 7.09 6.30 30.95
C TYR A 559 8.05 7.26 30.26
N MET A 560 7.57 7.97 29.25
CA MET A 560 8.36 8.94 28.50
C MET A 560 7.74 10.33 28.62
N TYR A 561 8.58 11.30 28.89
CA TYR A 561 8.34 12.71 28.66
C TYR A 561 9.12 13.14 27.42
N ALA A 562 8.44 13.66 26.41
CA ALA A 562 9.08 14.18 25.20
C ALA A 562 8.65 15.62 24.96
N GLN A 563 9.60 16.54 24.86
CA GLN A 563 9.37 17.92 24.45
C GLN A 563 9.93 18.11 23.05
N ILE A 564 9.04 18.20 22.05
CA ILE A 564 9.39 18.25 20.62
C ILE A 564 8.74 19.51 20.03
N ASP A 565 9.37 20.66 20.28
CA ASP A 565 8.87 22.01 19.97
C ASP A 565 9.96 22.97 19.44
N ASN A 566 11.06 22.43 18.88
CA ASN A 566 12.26 23.19 18.52
C ASN A 566 12.83 24.00 19.70
N PHE A 567 12.79 23.41 20.91
CA PHE A 567 13.24 24.03 22.17
C PHE A 567 12.51 25.35 22.48
N GLY A 568 11.20 25.38 22.23
CA GLY A 568 10.35 26.56 22.47
C GLY A 568 10.42 27.64 21.40
N ALA A 569 10.96 27.35 20.21
CA ALA A 569 11.05 28.32 19.13
C ALA A 569 9.66 28.67 18.58
N LYS A 570 9.43 29.99 18.35
CA LYS A 570 8.20 30.44 17.69
C LYS A 570 8.08 29.85 16.29
N GLY A 571 6.86 29.43 15.93
CA GLY A 571 6.59 28.86 14.62
C GLY A 571 6.98 27.38 14.48
N ALA A 572 7.31 26.68 15.55
CA ALA A 572 7.48 25.22 15.57
C ALA A 572 6.12 24.51 15.59
N PHE A 573 6.02 23.41 14.87
CA PHE A 573 4.92 22.48 15.03
C PHE A 573 5.19 21.64 16.30
N ASP A 574 4.35 21.81 17.33
CA ASP A 574 4.61 21.25 18.67
C ASP A 574 4.06 19.83 18.78
N LEU A 575 4.98 18.85 18.80
CA LEU A 575 4.68 17.44 19.00
C LEU A 575 4.96 16.97 20.43
N THR A 576 5.02 17.88 21.39
CA THR A 576 5.28 17.56 22.81
C THR A 576 4.21 16.64 23.38
N ASP A 577 4.63 15.52 23.95
CA ASP A 577 3.80 14.64 24.79
C ASP A 577 4.45 14.47 26.16
N LYS A 578 3.72 14.90 27.18
CA LYS A 578 4.23 14.93 28.56
C LYS A 578 4.06 13.61 29.31
N ALA A 579 3.33 12.65 28.74
CA ALA A 579 2.93 11.46 29.46
C ALA A 579 2.66 10.24 28.55
N THR A 580 3.65 9.81 27.81
CA THR A 580 3.55 8.60 26.98
C THR A 580 3.94 7.36 27.78
N PHE A 581 3.12 6.31 27.71
CA PHE A 581 3.44 4.99 28.24
C PHE A 581 3.68 4.01 27.11
N HIS A 582 4.82 3.32 27.15
CA HIS A 582 5.11 2.23 26.23
C HIS A 582 5.18 0.90 26.98
N ILE A 583 4.77 -0.15 26.28
CA ILE A 583 5.03 -1.54 26.65
C ILE A 583 5.80 -2.17 25.51
N GLY A 584 6.77 -2.99 25.84
CA GLY A 584 7.63 -3.58 24.83
C GLY A 584 8.33 -4.86 25.26
N ILE A 585 9.04 -5.41 24.30
CA ILE A 585 9.95 -6.56 24.47
C ILE A 585 11.36 -6.13 24.10
N GLY A 586 12.34 -6.67 24.81
CA GLY A 586 13.75 -6.42 24.57
C GLY A 586 14.53 -7.73 24.50
N LEU A 587 15.50 -7.77 23.59
CA LEU A 587 16.41 -8.88 23.40
C LEU A 587 17.83 -8.35 23.52
N GLU A 588 18.61 -8.93 24.41
CA GLU A 588 19.99 -8.54 24.71
C GLU A 588 20.96 -9.58 24.15
N PHE A 589 21.96 -9.08 23.43
CA PHE A 589 22.95 -9.89 22.72
C PHE A 589 24.35 -9.60 23.20
#